data_cf7d37f19ef12ab5f5fd56f2a4a3bb8e
#
_entry.id   cf7d37f19ef12ab5f5fd56f2a4a3bb8e
#
_cell.length_a   1.000
_cell.length_b   1.000
_cell.length_c   1.000
_cell.angle_alpha   90.00
_cell.angle_beta   90.00
_cell.angle_gamma   90.00
#
_symmetry.space_group_name_H-M   'P 1'
#
loop_
_entity.id
_entity.type
_entity.pdbx_description
1 polymer ?
#
loop_
_entity_poly.entity_id
_entity_poly.type
_entity_poly.pdbx_seq_one_letter_code
_entity_poly.pdbx_strand_id
1 'polypeptide(L)'
;MKGLKPLSLSAVLGSALLLNAVFSFSAVAGLLEKGRSQGLTAGIANEQPYAYVGTDGKIVGANVEILRAILEPLGINKVELPITEFGSLVPGLAAGRFDLIGAGLFINPARCKVIGYSNPVTRSGGAFLVKAGNPLKLHSLKDVAANGKARLATQPGSNQVQEAKDSGISNGNVVLFDKDTEALAALQADRVDVVYFPDAEIIGLLKKAEGTPVERALPFEQIPDADGKPTWNYHAYGLPKNDPAFIQAFNEQLAKLRASGDLLKILQKYGYTENELPPADVTAEQRCNR
;
A
#
# COMPACT_ATOMS: atom_id res chain seq x y z
N MET A 1 72.48 68.88 -26.59
CA MET A 1 71.03 69.28 -26.40
C MET A 1 70.23 68.03 -26.07
N LYS A 2 69.77 68.07 -24.88
CA LYS A 2 68.69 67.30 -24.23
C LYS A 2 68.41 65.82 -24.65
N GLY A 3 68.84 64.94 -23.72
CA GLY A 3 68.58 63.51 -23.73
C GLY A 3 67.18 63.11 -23.33
N LEU A 4 66.73 62.04 -23.89
CA LEU A 4 65.53 61.32 -23.47
C LEU A 4 65.92 60.07 -22.73
N LYS A 5 65.44 59.93 -21.52
CA LYS A 5 65.53 58.73 -20.67
C LYS A 5 64.51 57.66 -21.10
N PRO A 6 64.83 56.36 -21.07
CA PRO A 6 63.84 55.36 -21.32
C PRO A 6 63.01 55.06 -20.05
N LEU A 7 61.70 54.90 -20.25
CA LEU A 7 60.77 54.46 -19.24
C LEU A 7 60.89 52.93 -19.07
N SER A 8 61.05 52.53 -17.83
CA SER A 8 61.01 51.12 -17.41
C SER A 8 59.55 50.62 -17.34
N LEU A 9 59.26 49.53 -18.08
CA LEU A 9 58.02 48.85 -18.11
C LEU A 9 58.01 47.78 -16.97
N SER A 10 57.28 48.06 -15.88
CA SER A 10 57.06 47.10 -14.77
C SER A 10 55.98 46.14 -15.16
N ALA A 11 56.31 44.85 -15.31
CA ALA A 11 55.43 43.75 -15.53
C ALA A 11 54.67 43.43 -14.22
N VAL A 12 53.37 43.66 -14.20
CA VAL A 12 52.45 43.21 -13.12
C VAL A 12 52.01 41.81 -13.48
N LEU A 13 52.54 40.80 -12.77
CA LEU A 13 52.04 39.41 -12.80
C LEU A 13 50.75 39.38 -11.95
N GLY A 14 49.62 39.38 -12.64
CA GLY A 14 48.30 39.10 -12.04
C GLY A 14 48.13 37.60 -11.82
N SER A 15 48.24 37.14 -10.57
CA SER A 15 47.90 35.76 -10.18
C SER A 15 46.36 35.62 -10.21
N ALA A 16 45.84 34.99 -11.27
CA ALA A 16 44.45 34.57 -11.33
C ALA A 16 44.26 33.32 -10.43
N LEU A 17 43.74 33.51 -9.21
CA LEU A 17 43.22 32.43 -8.39
C LEU A 17 41.93 31.90 -9.04
N LEU A 18 42.02 30.76 -9.72
CA LEU A 18 40.87 29.97 -10.14
C LEU A 18 40.23 29.32 -8.90
N LEU A 19 39.18 29.97 -8.40
CA LEU A 19 38.30 29.41 -7.38
C LEU A 19 37.49 28.28 -8.02
N ASN A 20 37.96 27.02 -7.92
CA ASN A 20 37.20 25.87 -8.24
C ASN A 20 36.10 25.71 -7.17
N ALA A 21 34.90 26.29 -7.42
CA ALA A 21 33.72 26.00 -6.66
C ALA A 21 33.31 24.54 -6.95
N VAL A 22 33.73 23.60 -6.09
CA VAL A 22 33.24 22.24 -6.06
C VAL A 22 31.76 22.34 -5.62
N PHE A 23 30.89 22.40 -6.58
CA PHE A 23 29.46 22.14 -6.31
C PHE A 23 29.34 20.67 -5.87
N SER A 24 29.39 20.44 -4.55
CA SER A 24 28.97 19.18 -3.97
C SER A 24 27.49 19.05 -4.24
N PHE A 25 27.12 18.36 -5.31
CA PHE A 25 25.78 17.79 -5.43
C PHE A 25 25.67 16.81 -4.26
N SER A 26 24.98 17.24 -3.20
CA SER A 26 24.48 16.30 -2.20
C SER A 26 23.46 15.42 -2.94
N ALA A 27 23.94 14.28 -3.44
CA ALA A 27 23.03 13.23 -3.87
C ALA A 27 22.14 12.93 -2.66
N VAL A 28 20.83 13.12 -2.80
CA VAL A 28 19.88 12.71 -1.78
C VAL A 28 20.14 11.23 -1.57
N ALA A 29 20.62 10.87 -0.38
CA ALA A 29 20.92 9.48 -0.05
C ALA A 29 19.63 8.67 -0.29
N GLY A 30 19.71 7.64 -1.13
CA GLY A 30 18.57 6.77 -1.41
C GLY A 30 18.09 6.06 -0.13
N LEU A 31 16.91 5.50 -0.15
CA LEU A 31 16.32 4.82 1.02
C LEU A 31 17.17 3.66 1.53
N LEU A 32 18.00 3.04 0.69
CA LEU A 32 18.95 2.01 1.13
C LEU A 32 19.97 2.56 2.14
N GLU A 33 20.58 3.71 1.85
CA GLU A 33 21.55 4.34 2.73
C GLU A 33 20.92 4.92 4.00
N LYS A 34 19.78 5.63 3.83
CA LYS A 34 18.99 6.12 4.95
C LYS A 34 18.57 4.97 5.87
N GLY A 35 18.05 3.89 5.30
CA GLY A 35 17.56 2.74 6.07
C GLY A 35 18.65 2.06 6.89
N ARG A 36 19.86 1.92 6.32
CA ARG A 36 21.02 1.34 7.01
C ARG A 36 21.54 2.21 8.14
N SER A 37 21.54 3.54 7.97
CA SER A 37 22.11 4.48 8.94
C SER A 37 21.13 4.96 10.00
N GLN A 38 19.86 5.15 9.65
CA GLN A 38 18.85 5.77 10.52
C GLN A 38 17.61 4.90 10.74
N GLY A 39 17.39 3.91 9.88
CA GLY A 39 16.13 3.16 9.79
C GLY A 39 15.14 3.81 8.82
N LEU A 40 13.99 3.16 8.64
CA LEU A 40 12.91 3.63 7.79
C LEU A 40 11.61 3.80 8.58
N THR A 41 10.71 4.61 8.05
CA THR A 41 9.33 4.72 8.51
C THR A 41 8.38 4.12 7.48
N ALA A 42 7.49 3.20 7.90
CA ALA A 42 6.48 2.59 7.04
C ALA A 42 5.09 2.96 7.53
N GLY A 43 4.35 3.78 6.77
CA GLY A 43 2.97 4.12 7.09
C GLY A 43 2.07 2.88 7.00
N ILE A 44 1.26 2.64 8.03
CA ILE A 44 0.31 1.54 8.09
C ILE A 44 -1.09 2.04 8.44
N ALA A 45 -2.12 1.29 8.04
CA ALA A 45 -3.45 1.35 8.63
C ALA A 45 -3.58 0.24 9.67
N ASN A 46 -4.44 0.44 10.68
CA ASN A 46 -4.64 -0.57 11.72
C ASN A 46 -5.67 -1.62 11.28
N GLU A 47 -5.30 -2.45 10.32
CA GLU A 47 -6.17 -3.39 9.61
C GLU A 47 -5.63 -4.82 9.65
N GLN A 48 -6.38 -5.70 10.28
CA GLN A 48 -6.06 -7.14 10.29
C GLN A 48 -6.48 -7.78 8.96
N PRO A 49 -5.64 -8.64 8.37
CA PRO A 49 -4.41 -9.24 8.88
C PRO A 49 -3.12 -8.54 8.42
N TYR A 50 -3.19 -7.39 7.76
CA TYR A 50 -2.05 -6.74 7.11
C TYR A 50 -1.04 -6.15 8.11
N ALA A 51 -1.44 -5.13 8.84
CA ALA A 51 -0.67 -4.49 9.90
C ALA A 51 -1.63 -3.93 10.94
N TYR A 52 -1.54 -4.37 12.18
CA TYR A 52 -2.50 -4.00 13.22
C TYR A 52 -1.87 -4.08 14.61
N VAL A 53 -2.52 -3.43 15.58
CA VAL A 53 -2.11 -3.48 16.97
C VAL A 53 -2.59 -4.82 17.57
N GLY A 54 -1.65 -5.66 17.96
CA GLY A 54 -1.91 -6.93 18.63
C GLY A 54 -2.38 -6.76 20.08
N THR A 55 -2.76 -7.85 20.72
CA THR A 55 -3.26 -7.86 22.11
C THR A 55 -2.22 -7.41 23.14
N ASP A 56 -0.94 -7.49 22.80
CA ASP A 56 0.19 -7.02 23.62
C ASP A 56 0.57 -5.55 23.34
N GLY A 57 -0.22 -4.85 22.53
CA GLY A 57 0.01 -3.46 22.13
C GLY A 57 1.09 -3.27 21.04
N LYS A 58 1.71 -4.34 20.57
CA LYS A 58 2.70 -4.25 19.49
C LYS A 58 2.04 -4.30 18.12
N ILE A 59 2.69 -3.66 17.16
CA ILE A 59 2.23 -3.75 15.77
C ILE A 59 2.73 -5.06 15.18
N VAL A 60 1.78 -5.86 14.70
CA VAL A 60 1.95 -7.18 14.10
C VAL A 60 1.17 -7.25 12.79
N GLY A 61 1.31 -8.34 12.04
CA GLY A 61 0.57 -8.59 10.81
C GLY A 61 1.45 -9.14 9.69
N ALA A 62 0.82 -9.71 8.69
CA ALA A 62 1.50 -10.34 7.56
C ALA A 62 2.49 -9.37 6.88
N ASN A 63 2.03 -8.15 6.60
CA ASN A 63 2.86 -7.15 5.93
C ASN A 63 4.03 -6.67 6.80
N VAL A 64 3.86 -6.67 8.12
CA VAL A 64 4.95 -6.29 9.06
C VAL A 64 6.06 -7.35 9.05
N GLU A 65 5.70 -8.63 9.13
CA GLU A 65 6.69 -9.72 9.10
C GLU A 65 7.39 -9.81 7.75
N ILE A 66 6.64 -9.71 6.65
CA ILE A 66 7.19 -9.72 5.28
C ILE A 66 8.13 -8.52 5.07
N LEU A 67 7.73 -7.32 5.51
CA LEU A 67 8.56 -6.13 5.40
C LEU A 67 9.91 -6.31 6.09
N ARG A 68 9.91 -6.83 7.32
CA ARG A 68 11.14 -7.12 8.06
C ARG A 68 12.00 -8.16 7.32
N ALA A 69 11.40 -9.25 6.86
CA ALA A 69 12.11 -10.30 6.12
C ALA A 69 12.75 -9.80 4.80
N ILE A 70 12.18 -8.75 4.18
CA ILE A 70 12.74 -8.11 2.99
C ILE A 70 13.86 -7.13 3.36
N LEU A 71 13.71 -6.35 4.43
CA LEU A 71 14.62 -5.26 4.77
C LEU A 71 15.86 -5.72 5.54
N GLU A 72 15.76 -6.74 6.39
CA GLU A 72 16.90 -7.29 7.14
C GLU A 72 18.09 -7.68 6.24
N PRO A 73 17.93 -8.45 5.14
CA PRO A 73 19.04 -8.78 4.25
C PRO A 73 19.64 -7.58 3.52
N LEU A 74 18.93 -6.45 3.48
CA LEU A 74 19.44 -5.17 2.96
C LEU A 74 20.23 -4.37 4.00
N GLY A 75 20.37 -4.88 5.23
CA GLY A 75 21.02 -4.21 6.37
C GLY A 75 20.14 -3.16 7.06
N ILE A 76 18.80 -3.21 6.83
CA ILE A 76 17.85 -2.25 7.40
C ILE A 76 17.06 -2.95 8.53
N ASN A 77 17.50 -2.74 9.77
CA ASN A 77 16.96 -3.45 10.94
C ASN A 77 15.96 -2.61 11.76
N LYS A 78 15.94 -1.30 11.55
CA LYS A 78 15.04 -0.39 12.27
C LYS A 78 13.92 0.08 11.33
N VAL A 79 12.67 -0.25 11.67
CA VAL A 79 11.48 0.22 10.96
C VAL A 79 10.46 0.71 11.97
N GLU A 80 10.12 1.98 11.87
CA GLU A 80 9.02 2.59 12.62
C GLU A 80 7.72 2.48 11.83
N LEU A 81 6.61 2.21 12.51
CA LEU A 81 5.32 1.89 11.89
C LEU A 81 4.24 2.89 12.35
N PRO A 82 4.28 4.17 11.89
CA PRO A 82 3.24 5.13 12.22
C PRO A 82 1.89 4.69 11.66
N ILE A 83 0.87 4.72 12.52
CA ILE A 83 -0.52 4.40 12.16
C ILE A 83 -1.19 5.66 11.62
N THR A 84 -1.89 5.52 10.50
CA THR A 84 -2.71 6.58 9.89
C THR A 84 -3.98 5.98 9.29
N GLU A 85 -4.90 6.83 8.88
CA GLU A 85 -6.09 6.40 8.15
C GLU A 85 -5.70 5.90 6.74
N PHE A 86 -6.38 4.85 6.24
CA PHE A 86 -6.05 4.21 4.96
C PHE A 86 -5.99 5.22 3.79
N GLY A 87 -6.98 6.11 3.69
CA GLY A 87 -7.03 7.15 2.65
C GLY A 87 -5.87 8.15 2.70
N SER A 88 -5.16 8.25 3.84
CA SER A 88 -4.01 9.14 4.05
C SER A 88 -2.67 8.50 3.67
N LEU A 89 -2.61 7.20 3.37
CA LEU A 89 -1.37 6.49 3.07
C LEU A 89 -0.68 7.01 1.81
N VAL A 90 -1.37 7.04 0.67
CA VAL A 90 -0.78 7.49 -0.60
C VAL A 90 -0.39 8.97 -0.56
N PRO A 91 -1.26 9.90 -0.12
CA PRO A 91 -0.85 11.30 0.07
C PRO A 91 0.30 11.47 1.07
N GLY A 92 0.34 10.66 2.12
CA GLY A 92 1.39 10.68 3.14
C GLY A 92 2.76 10.30 2.58
N LEU A 93 2.84 9.22 1.79
CA LEU A 93 4.08 8.83 1.11
C LEU A 93 4.51 9.90 0.10
N ALA A 94 3.59 10.41 -0.71
CA ALA A 94 3.89 11.45 -1.69
C ALA A 94 4.42 12.75 -1.04
N ALA A 95 3.95 13.05 0.17
CA ALA A 95 4.41 14.19 0.96
C ALA A 95 5.65 13.90 1.84
N GLY A 96 6.21 12.68 1.79
CA GLY A 96 7.39 12.29 2.56
C GLY A 96 7.15 12.17 4.07
N ARG A 97 5.89 11.97 4.52
CA ARG A 97 5.61 11.75 5.95
C ARG A 97 6.14 10.43 6.47
N PHE A 98 6.32 9.46 5.59
CA PHE A 98 6.97 8.18 5.82
C PHE A 98 7.67 7.74 4.52
N ASP A 99 8.56 6.78 4.64
CA ASP A 99 9.44 6.35 3.55
C ASP A 99 8.78 5.33 2.60
N LEU A 100 7.86 4.54 3.13
CA LEU A 100 7.11 3.54 2.36
C LEU A 100 5.74 3.28 3.01
N ILE A 101 4.87 2.57 2.29
CA ILE A 101 3.58 2.10 2.82
C ILE A 101 3.66 0.60 3.07
N GLY A 102 3.40 0.19 4.32
CA GLY A 102 3.38 -1.19 4.78
C GLY A 102 1.98 -1.77 5.03
N ALA A 103 0.95 -1.18 4.43
CA ALA A 103 -0.44 -1.62 4.52
C ALA A 103 -0.83 -2.57 3.38
N GLY A 104 -2.04 -3.12 3.44
CA GLY A 104 -2.64 -3.92 2.37
C GLY A 104 -3.06 -3.07 1.16
N LEU A 105 -2.11 -2.42 0.47
CA LEU A 105 -2.39 -1.46 -0.58
C LEU A 105 -2.46 -2.12 -1.96
N PHE A 106 -3.63 -2.06 -2.61
CA PHE A 106 -3.77 -2.54 -3.99
C PHE A 106 -3.04 -1.65 -4.99
N ILE A 107 -2.38 -2.29 -5.95
CA ILE A 107 -1.83 -1.61 -7.13
C ILE A 107 -3.00 -1.20 -8.02
N ASN A 108 -3.08 0.09 -8.37
CA ASN A 108 -4.01 0.56 -9.39
C ASN A 108 -3.40 1.73 -10.19
N PRO A 109 -3.86 1.96 -11.45
CA PRO A 109 -3.28 2.98 -12.33
C PRO A 109 -3.29 4.40 -11.74
N ALA A 110 -4.33 4.76 -10.97
CA ALA A 110 -4.43 6.10 -10.39
C ALA A 110 -3.33 6.34 -9.34
N ARG A 111 -3.11 5.37 -8.44
CA ARG A 111 -2.05 5.44 -7.44
C ARG A 111 -0.65 5.36 -8.07
N CYS A 112 -0.49 4.57 -9.13
CA CYS A 112 0.79 4.46 -9.87
C CYS A 112 1.25 5.78 -10.50
N LYS A 113 0.33 6.72 -10.75
CA LYS A 113 0.70 8.08 -11.18
C LYS A 113 1.46 8.84 -10.10
N VAL A 114 1.18 8.55 -8.83
CA VAL A 114 1.67 9.29 -7.65
C VAL A 114 2.84 8.59 -6.97
N ILE A 115 2.74 7.27 -6.73
CA ILE A 115 3.74 6.47 -6.02
C ILE A 115 4.27 5.32 -6.87
N GLY A 116 5.40 4.75 -6.47
CA GLY A 116 5.92 3.47 -6.95
C GLY A 116 5.35 2.30 -6.14
N TYR A 117 5.61 1.09 -6.61
CA TYR A 117 5.19 -0.15 -5.95
C TYR A 117 6.28 -1.20 -5.98
N SER A 118 6.30 -2.07 -4.98
CA SER A 118 6.95 -3.38 -5.11
C SER A 118 6.14 -4.26 -6.07
N ASN A 119 6.74 -5.37 -6.51
CA ASN A 119 5.95 -6.43 -7.13
C ASN A 119 4.90 -6.97 -6.13
N PRO A 120 3.81 -7.58 -6.62
CA PRO A 120 2.73 -8.05 -5.76
C PRO A 120 3.18 -9.08 -4.73
N VAL A 121 2.70 -8.93 -3.50
CA VAL A 121 2.95 -9.84 -2.38
C VAL A 121 1.83 -10.85 -2.27
N THR A 122 0.58 -10.39 -2.33
CA THR A 122 -0.64 -11.21 -2.32
C THR A 122 -1.63 -10.72 -3.38
N ARG A 123 -2.61 -11.55 -3.68
CA ARG A 123 -3.83 -11.18 -4.41
C ARG A 123 -5.05 -11.46 -3.57
N SER A 124 -6.14 -10.74 -3.83
CA SER A 124 -7.37 -10.83 -3.06
C SER A 124 -8.57 -10.49 -3.93
N GLY A 125 -9.67 -11.16 -3.69
CA GLY A 125 -10.99 -10.75 -4.18
C GLY A 125 -11.68 -9.79 -3.21
N GLY A 126 -12.88 -9.34 -3.58
CA GLY A 126 -13.77 -8.65 -2.65
C GLY A 126 -14.58 -9.64 -1.81
N ALA A 127 -15.12 -9.18 -0.69
CA ALA A 127 -16.09 -9.94 0.09
C ALA A 127 -17.05 -9.01 0.82
N PHE A 128 -18.23 -9.55 1.13
CA PHE A 128 -19.22 -8.86 1.94
C PHE A 128 -19.28 -9.41 3.36
N LEU A 129 -19.36 -8.51 4.33
CA LEU A 129 -19.88 -8.78 5.66
C LEU A 129 -21.30 -8.27 5.73
N VAL A 130 -22.22 -9.14 6.15
CA VAL A 130 -23.66 -8.87 6.26
C VAL A 130 -24.17 -9.32 7.61
N LYS A 131 -25.40 -8.94 7.97
CA LYS A 131 -26.08 -9.52 9.12
C LYS A 131 -26.33 -11.01 8.90
N ALA A 132 -26.36 -11.77 10.00
CA ALA A 132 -26.61 -13.20 9.98
C ALA A 132 -27.92 -13.54 9.22
N GLY A 133 -27.82 -14.54 8.36
CA GLY A 133 -28.91 -14.95 7.47
C GLY A 133 -29.04 -14.11 6.20
N ASN A 134 -28.16 -13.13 5.99
CA ASN A 134 -28.13 -12.26 4.80
C ASN A 134 -29.53 -11.82 4.34
N PRO A 135 -30.28 -11.05 5.15
CA PRO A 135 -31.73 -10.80 4.93
C PRO A 135 -32.03 -10.12 3.58
N LEU A 136 -31.07 -9.39 3.01
CA LEU A 136 -31.21 -8.75 1.70
C LEU A 136 -30.68 -9.61 0.55
N LYS A 137 -30.16 -10.82 0.83
CA LYS A 137 -29.59 -11.76 -0.16
C LYS A 137 -28.52 -11.12 -1.05
N LEU A 138 -27.62 -10.33 -0.46
CA LEU A 138 -26.56 -9.63 -1.16
C LEU A 138 -25.33 -10.56 -1.31
N HIS A 139 -25.06 -10.99 -2.52
CA HIS A 139 -23.94 -11.88 -2.87
C HIS A 139 -22.97 -11.27 -3.90
N SER A 140 -23.30 -10.08 -4.41
CA SER A 140 -22.50 -9.36 -5.40
C SER A 140 -22.76 -7.86 -5.33
N LEU A 141 -21.86 -7.06 -5.92
CA LEU A 141 -22.12 -5.62 -6.11
C LEU A 141 -23.33 -5.36 -7.00
N LYS A 142 -23.64 -6.28 -7.93
CA LYS A 142 -24.85 -6.21 -8.77
C LYS A 142 -26.11 -6.31 -7.93
N ASP A 143 -26.14 -7.17 -6.91
CA ASP A 143 -27.29 -7.28 -6.00
C ASP A 143 -27.53 -6.00 -5.22
N VAL A 144 -26.44 -5.36 -4.75
CA VAL A 144 -26.52 -4.07 -4.05
C VAL A 144 -27.05 -2.99 -4.99
N ALA A 145 -26.56 -2.92 -6.23
CA ALA A 145 -27.04 -1.98 -7.24
C ALA A 145 -28.52 -2.21 -7.58
N ALA A 146 -28.92 -3.47 -7.78
CA ALA A 146 -30.30 -3.86 -8.09
C ALA A 146 -31.27 -3.58 -6.94
N ASN A 147 -30.83 -3.75 -5.69
CA ASN A 147 -31.63 -3.40 -4.51
C ASN A 147 -31.95 -1.89 -4.46
N GLY A 148 -31.03 -1.04 -4.90
CA GLY A 148 -31.20 0.41 -5.04
C GLY A 148 -31.35 1.21 -3.74
N LYS A 149 -31.50 0.54 -2.58
CA LYS A 149 -31.62 1.14 -1.24
C LYS A 149 -30.58 0.64 -0.25
N ALA A 150 -29.94 -0.51 -0.53
CA ALA A 150 -28.95 -1.10 0.34
C ALA A 150 -27.73 -0.15 0.48
N ARG A 151 -27.36 0.14 1.72
CA ARG A 151 -26.24 1.01 2.08
C ARG A 151 -24.98 0.18 2.22
N LEU A 152 -24.00 0.45 1.37
CA LEU A 152 -22.73 -0.24 1.33
C LEU A 152 -21.67 0.59 2.07
N ALA A 153 -21.05 -0.01 3.09
CA ALA A 153 -19.90 0.59 3.80
C ALA A 153 -18.58 0.16 3.18
N THR A 154 -17.67 1.10 3.04
CA THR A 154 -16.26 0.85 2.66
C THR A 154 -15.38 2.00 3.14
N GLN A 155 -14.08 2.01 2.76
CA GLN A 155 -13.12 3.02 3.19
C GLN A 155 -12.83 4.07 2.12
N PRO A 156 -12.60 5.34 2.53
CA PRO A 156 -12.11 6.37 1.61
C PRO A 156 -10.79 5.95 0.95
N GLY A 157 -10.67 6.24 -0.35
CA GLY A 157 -9.44 5.97 -1.10
C GLY A 157 -9.17 4.50 -1.43
N SER A 158 -10.05 3.56 -1.01
CA SER A 158 -9.97 2.14 -1.39
C SER A 158 -10.41 1.89 -2.83
N ASN A 159 -10.03 0.75 -3.42
CA ASN A 159 -10.53 0.32 -4.73
C ASN A 159 -12.03 0.05 -4.69
N GLN A 160 -12.55 -0.40 -3.54
CA GLN A 160 -13.95 -0.74 -3.32
C GLN A 160 -14.90 0.43 -3.60
N VAL A 161 -14.45 1.67 -3.38
CA VAL A 161 -15.23 2.87 -3.74
C VAL A 161 -15.46 2.94 -5.25
N GLN A 162 -14.41 2.71 -6.03
CA GLN A 162 -14.52 2.74 -7.50
C GLN A 162 -15.28 1.52 -8.02
N GLU A 163 -15.04 0.34 -7.47
CA GLU A 163 -15.73 -0.90 -7.81
C GLU A 163 -17.24 -0.79 -7.56
N ALA A 164 -17.65 -0.20 -6.44
CA ALA A 164 -19.06 0.07 -6.14
C ALA A 164 -19.70 1.01 -7.17
N LYS A 165 -18.99 2.09 -7.51
CA LYS A 165 -19.43 3.06 -8.52
C LYS A 165 -19.57 2.43 -9.90
N ASP A 166 -18.57 1.68 -10.34
CA ASP A 166 -18.55 1.02 -11.65
C ASP A 166 -19.64 -0.07 -11.77
N SER A 167 -20.05 -0.63 -10.62
CA SER A 167 -21.17 -1.59 -10.54
C SER A 167 -22.56 -0.93 -10.54
N GLY A 168 -22.63 0.41 -10.61
CA GLY A 168 -23.90 1.15 -10.68
C GLY A 168 -24.53 1.46 -9.33
N ILE A 169 -23.82 1.28 -8.22
CA ILE A 169 -24.32 1.65 -6.88
C ILE A 169 -24.32 3.19 -6.77
N SER A 170 -25.47 3.74 -6.38
CA SER A 170 -25.61 5.20 -6.19
C SER A 170 -24.65 5.72 -5.13
N ASN A 171 -24.00 6.86 -5.39
CA ASN A 171 -23.11 7.50 -4.43
C ASN A 171 -23.76 7.78 -3.07
N GLY A 172 -25.07 8.03 -3.04
CA GLY A 172 -25.83 8.20 -1.79
C GLY A 172 -25.97 6.94 -0.95
N ASN A 173 -25.74 5.77 -1.55
CA ASN A 173 -25.80 4.47 -0.90
C ASN A 173 -24.39 3.95 -0.50
N VAL A 174 -23.31 4.65 -0.85
CA VAL A 174 -21.95 4.32 -0.41
C VAL A 174 -21.61 5.17 0.81
N VAL A 175 -21.41 4.51 1.96
CA VAL A 175 -21.08 5.15 3.23
C VAL A 175 -19.59 4.88 3.53
N LEU A 176 -18.84 5.94 3.77
CA LEU A 176 -17.40 5.84 3.99
C LEU A 176 -17.08 5.91 5.49
N PHE A 177 -16.24 5.00 5.94
CA PHE A 177 -15.71 4.95 7.30
C PHE A 177 -14.18 4.90 7.25
N ASP A 178 -13.51 5.70 8.08
CA ASP A 178 -12.05 5.76 8.12
C ASP A 178 -11.43 4.48 8.72
N LYS A 179 -12.21 3.72 9.50
CA LYS A 179 -11.78 2.46 10.13
C LYS A 179 -12.71 1.31 9.77
N ASP A 180 -12.13 0.14 9.54
CA ASP A 180 -12.84 -1.12 9.33
C ASP A 180 -13.81 -1.45 10.49
N THR A 181 -13.39 -1.18 11.73
CA THR A 181 -14.19 -1.40 12.94
C THR A 181 -15.39 -0.46 13.04
N GLU A 182 -15.31 0.75 12.49
CA GLU A 182 -16.46 1.67 12.42
C GLU A 182 -17.50 1.19 11.42
N ALA A 183 -17.07 0.63 10.28
CA ALA A 183 -17.96 0.00 9.31
C ALA A 183 -18.67 -1.22 9.90
N LEU A 184 -17.94 -2.07 10.65
CA LEU A 184 -18.52 -3.19 11.40
C LEU A 184 -19.58 -2.70 12.41
N ALA A 185 -19.25 -1.72 13.23
CA ALA A 185 -20.18 -1.15 14.22
C ALA A 185 -21.43 -0.55 13.53
N ALA A 186 -21.28 0.08 12.38
CA ALA A 186 -22.38 0.62 11.60
C ALA A 186 -23.31 -0.49 11.06
N LEU A 187 -22.74 -1.63 10.62
CA LEU A 187 -23.51 -2.82 10.21
C LEU A 187 -24.29 -3.40 11.40
N GLN A 188 -23.66 -3.55 12.55
CA GLN A 188 -24.29 -4.06 13.76
C GLN A 188 -25.44 -3.16 14.24
N ALA A 189 -25.32 -1.84 14.06
CA ALA A 189 -26.29 -0.82 14.44
C ALA A 189 -27.35 -0.49 13.36
N ASP A 190 -27.47 -1.28 12.29
CA ASP A 190 -28.40 -1.04 11.17
C ASP A 190 -28.20 0.31 10.45
N ARG A 191 -27.01 0.90 10.55
CA ARG A 191 -26.68 2.13 9.82
C ARG A 191 -26.26 1.88 8.39
N VAL A 192 -25.75 0.66 8.10
CA VAL A 192 -25.46 0.14 6.77
C VAL A 192 -25.96 -1.30 6.68
N ASP A 193 -26.11 -1.81 5.47
CA ASP A 193 -26.71 -3.10 5.19
C ASP A 193 -25.65 -4.14 4.79
N VAL A 194 -24.51 -3.68 4.31
CA VAL A 194 -23.38 -4.50 3.88
C VAL A 194 -22.06 -3.74 4.05
N VAL A 195 -21.00 -4.45 4.45
CA VAL A 195 -19.62 -3.95 4.45
C VAL A 195 -18.87 -4.65 3.33
N TYR A 196 -18.16 -3.87 2.49
CA TYR A 196 -17.41 -4.35 1.34
C TYR A 196 -15.93 -4.04 1.49
N PHE A 197 -15.12 -5.07 1.71
CA PHE A 197 -13.67 -5.00 1.84
C PHE A 197 -12.99 -6.17 1.12
N PRO A 198 -11.65 -6.19 1.04
CA PRO A 198 -10.90 -7.37 0.66
C PRO A 198 -11.28 -8.58 1.52
N ASP A 199 -11.29 -9.77 0.95
CA ASP A 199 -11.71 -11.01 1.61
C ASP A 199 -10.92 -11.32 2.89
N ALA A 200 -9.59 -11.09 2.88
CA ALA A 200 -8.75 -11.28 4.07
C ALA A 200 -9.14 -10.32 5.21
N GLU A 201 -9.52 -9.09 4.90
CA GLU A 201 -9.96 -8.09 5.88
C GLU A 201 -11.34 -8.45 6.46
N ILE A 202 -12.28 -8.94 5.63
CA ILE A 202 -13.56 -9.45 6.12
C ILE A 202 -13.36 -10.62 7.09
N ILE A 203 -12.42 -11.53 6.82
CA ILE A 203 -12.07 -12.61 7.76
C ILE A 203 -11.52 -12.03 9.09
N GLY A 204 -10.69 -10.98 9.00
CA GLY A 204 -10.19 -10.27 10.18
C GLY A 204 -11.32 -9.62 11.00
N LEU A 205 -12.28 -8.98 10.33
CA LEU A 205 -13.45 -8.38 10.98
C LEU A 205 -14.36 -9.42 11.63
N LEU A 206 -14.56 -10.58 11.02
CA LEU A 206 -15.33 -11.68 11.62
C LEU A 206 -14.72 -12.16 12.94
N LYS A 207 -13.39 -12.23 13.02
CA LYS A 207 -12.70 -12.56 14.28
C LYS A 207 -12.94 -11.51 15.36
N LYS A 208 -12.96 -10.22 14.99
CA LYS A 208 -13.28 -9.12 15.91
C LYS A 208 -14.76 -9.11 16.32
N ALA A 209 -15.63 -9.62 15.45
CA ALA A 209 -17.08 -9.68 15.62
C ALA A 209 -17.58 -10.98 16.26
N GLU A 210 -16.69 -11.83 16.79
CA GLU A 210 -17.07 -13.12 17.39
C GLU A 210 -18.18 -12.95 18.44
N GLY A 211 -19.22 -13.79 18.34
CA GLY A 211 -20.40 -13.71 19.20
C GLY A 211 -21.45 -12.68 18.79
N THR A 212 -21.27 -11.94 17.69
CA THR A 212 -22.26 -11.01 17.16
C THR A 212 -22.96 -11.57 15.90
N PRO A 213 -24.20 -11.13 15.59
CA PRO A 213 -25.00 -11.70 14.49
C PRO A 213 -24.59 -11.11 13.12
N VAL A 214 -23.33 -11.32 12.73
CA VAL A 214 -22.83 -10.97 11.40
C VAL A 214 -22.14 -12.18 10.77
N GLU A 215 -22.11 -12.23 9.44
CA GLU A 215 -21.53 -13.32 8.68
C GLU A 215 -20.92 -12.83 7.36
N ARG A 216 -19.98 -13.59 6.79
CA ARG A 216 -19.53 -13.40 5.42
C ARG A 216 -20.62 -13.90 4.48
N ALA A 217 -21.05 -13.08 3.52
CA ALA A 217 -21.98 -13.50 2.48
C ALA A 217 -21.30 -14.55 1.57
N LEU A 218 -21.87 -15.75 1.55
CA LEU A 218 -21.40 -16.86 0.72
C LEU A 218 -22.57 -17.50 -0.05
N PRO A 219 -22.37 -17.90 -1.34
CA PRO A 219 -21.20 -17.58 -2.16
C PRO A 219 -21.11 -16.07 -2.43
N PHE A 220 -19.91 -15.55 -2.75
CA PHE A 220 -19.72 -14.18 -3.22
C PHE A 220 -19.29 -14.18 -4.68
N GLU A 221 -20.00 -13.46 -5.53
CA GLU A 221 -19.67 -13.32 -6.94
C GLU A 221 -18.70 -12.15 -7.13
N GLN A 222 -17.46 -12.48 -7.55
CA GLN A 222 -16.46 -11.49 -7.87
C GLN A 222 -16.84 -10.70 -9.12
N ILE A 223 -16.34 -9.46 -9.21
CA ILE A 223 -16.43 -8.67 -10.45
C ILE A 223 -15.73 -9.45 -11.57
N PRO A 224 -16.40 -9.74 -12.70
CA PRO A 224 -15.75 -10.40 -13.82
C PRO A 224 -14.80 -9.42 -14.55
N ASP A 225 -13.68 -9.94 -15.07
CA ASP A 225 -12.86 -9.25 -16.05
C ASP A 225 -13.51 -9.29 -17.46
N ALA A 226 -12.79 -8.78 -18.45
CA ALA A 226 -13.28 -8.76 -19.83
C ALA A 226 -13.52 -10.17 -20.42
N ASP A 227 -12.84 -11.20 -19.89
CA ASP A 227 -12.99 -12.59 -20.28
C ASP A 227 -14.02 -13.35 -19.43
N GLY A 228 -14.72 -12.66 -18.53
CA GLY A 228 -15.71 -13.24 -17.61
C GLY A 228 -15.10 -13.99 -16.42
N LYS A 229 -13.79 -13.89 -16.20
CA LYS A 229 -13.10 -14.50 -15.06
C LYS A 229 -13.13 -13.60 -13.84
N PRO A 230 -13.05 -14.15 -12.62
CA PRO A 230 -12.96 -13.34 -11.40
C PRO A 230 -11.79 -12.34 -11.45
N THR A 231 -12.07 -11.07 -11.19
CA THR A 231 -11.04 -10.05 -11.07
C THR A 231 -10.29 -10.21 -9.75
N TRP A 232 -8.96 -10.16 -9.82
CA TRP A 232 -8.08 -10.16 -8.67
C TRP A 232 -7.43 -8.80 -8.49
N ASN A 233 -7.47 -8.30 -7.29
CA ASN A 233 -6.68 -7.17 -6.83
C ASN A 233 -5.34 -7.66 -6.26
N TYR A 234 -4.28 -6.90 -6.48
CA TYR A 234 -2.91 -7.28 -6.12
C TYR A 234 -2.36 -6.31 -5.08
N HIS A 235 -2.05 -6.82 -3.89
CA HIS A 235 -1.44 -6.06 -2.81
C HIS A 235 0.08 -5.98 -3.00
N ALA A 236 0.62 -4.78 -2.73
CA ALA A 236 2.06 -4.51 -2.76
C ALA A 236 2.42 -3.42 -1.75
N TYR A 237 3.71 -3.26 -1.48
CA TYR A 237 4.20 -2.12 -0.72
C TYR A 237 4.21 -0.88 -1.59
N GLY A 238 3.72 0.25 -1.05
CA GLY A 238 3.88 1.55 -1.70
C GLY A 238 5.29 2.08 -1.47
N LEU A 239 5.99 2.46 -2.53
CA LEU A 239 7.38 2.89 -2.52
C LEU A 239 7.51 4.26 -3.20
N PRO A 240 8.56 5.06 -2.90
CA PRO A 240 8.79 6.31 -3.62
C PRO A 240 9.13 6.04 -5.09
N LYS A 241 8.47 6.73 -6.02
CA LYS A 241 8.74 6.59 -7.46
C LYS A 241 10.15 7.01 -7.89
N ASN A 242 10.74 7.91 -7.15
CA ASN A 242 12.03 8.53 -7.46
C ASN A 242 13.24 7.77 -6.90
N ASP A 243 13.03 6.57 -6.33
CA ASP A 243 14.13 5.69 -5.87
C ASP A 243 14.04 4.30 -6.53
N PRO A 244 14.37 4.20 -7.83
CA PRO A 244 14.32 2.93 -8.56
C PRO A 244 15.31 1.89 -8.01
N ALA A 245 16.42 2.32 -7.43
CA ALA A 245 17.39 1.42 -6.83
C ALA A 245 16.84 0.72 -5.59
N PHE A 246 16.09 1.44 -4.74
CA PHE A 246 15.40 0.85 -3.61
C PHE A 246 14.29 -0.12 -4.06
N ILE A 247 13.48 0.27 -5.06
CA ILE A 247 12.43 -0.59 -5.62
C ILE A 247 13.03 -1.90 -6.16
N GLN A 248 14.14 -1.82 -6.90
CA GLN A 248 14.82 -3.00 -7.41
C GLN A 248 15.32 -3.90 -6.29
N ALA A 249 16.07 -3.35 -5.33
CA ALA A 249 16.61 -4.12 -4.21
C ALA A 249 15.49 -4.77 -3.36
N PHE A 250 14.39 -4.06 -3.14
CA PHE A 250 13.20 -4.58 -2.45
C PHE A 250 12.61 -5.77 -3.20
N ASN A 251 12.42 -5.65 -4.52
CA ASN A 251 11.85 -6.71 -5.36
C ASN A 251 12.76 -7.93 -5.46
N GLU A 252 14.09 -7.75 -5.47
CA GLU A 252 15.05 -8.86 -5.43
C GLU A 252 14.94 -9.67 -4.13
N GLN A 253 14.77 -9.02 -2.98
CA GLN A 253 14.57 -9.72 -1.71
C GLN A 253 13.18 -10.37 -1.64
N LEU A 254 12.13 -9.71 -2.14
CA LEU A 254 10.79 -10.31 -2.23
C LEU A 254 10.82 -11.57 -3.11
N ALA A 255 11.53 -11.56 -4.23
CA ALA A 255 11.68 -12.73 -5.09
C ALA A 255 12.40 -13.88 -4.39
N LYS A 256 13.47 -13.60 -3.62
CA LYS A 256 14.17 -14.61 -2.81
C LYS A 256 13.26 -15.18 -1.72
N LEU A 257 12.52 -14.32 -1.01
CA LEU A 257 11.58 -14.73 0.03
C LEU A 257 10.46 -15.63 -0.53
N ARG A 258 10.02 -15.36 -1.76
CA ARG A 258 9.06 -16.21 -2.47
C ARG A 258 9.69 -17.55 -2.89
N ALA A 259 10.88 -17.52 -3.48
CA ALA A 259 11.55 -18.72 -4.00
C ALA A 259 11.93 -19.71 -2.87
N SER A 260 12.25 -19.22 -1.67
CA SER A 260 12.51 -20.06 -0.49
C SER A 260 11.24 -20.67 0.12
N GLY A 261 10.04 -20.21 -0.27
CA GLY A 261 8.76 -20.58 0.35
C GLY A 261 8.48 -19.86 1.68
N ASP A 262 9.37 -19.00 2.16
CA ASP A 262 9.19 -18.32 3.45
C ASP A 262 8.09 -17.27 3.37
N LEU A 263 7.87 -16.65 2.21
CA LEU A 263 6.71 -15.78 2.00
C LEU A 263 5.40 -16.49 2.35
N LEU A 264 5.19 -17.69 1.82
CA LEU A 264 3.98 -18.49 2.09
C LEU A 264 3.89 -18.88 3.57
N LYS A 265 5.01 -19.28 4.18
CA LYS A 265 5.04 -19.61 5.62
C LYS A 265 4.63 -18.44 6.51
N ILE A 266 5.09 -17.22 6.18
CA ILE A 266 4.65 -16.00 6.90
C ILE A 266 3.16 -15.79 6.68
N LEU A 267 2.69 -15.83 5.45
CA LEU A 267 1.29 -15.61 5.11
C LEU A 267 0.36 -16.61 5.81
N GLN A 268 0.73 -17.88 5.90
CA GLN A 268 -0.05 -18.94 6.55
C GLN A 268 -0.31 -18.67 8.04
N LYS A 269 0.59 -18.01 8.76
CA LYS A 269 0.37 -17.60 10.16
C LYS A 269 -0.85 -16.66 10.30
N TYR A 270 -1.17 -15.95 9.24
CA TYR A 270 -2.26 -14.98 9.17
C TYR A 270 -3.51 -15.48 8.43
N GLY A 271 -3.54 -16.79 8.10
CA GLY A 271 -4.71 -17.45 7.51
C GLY A 271 -4.78 -17.39 5.99
N TYR A 272 -3.71 -16.95 5.32
CA TYR A 272 -3.60 -17.05 3.87
C TYR A 272 -3.23 -18.47 3.43
N THR A 273 -3.52 -18.79 2.18
CA THR A 273 -3.18 -20.04 1.51
C THR A 273 -2.35 -19.77 0.25
N GLU A 274 -2.01 -20.79 -0.50
CA GLU A 274 -1.36 -20.65 -1.82
C GLU A 274 -2.24 -19.89 -2.83
N ASN A 275 -3.56 -19.90 -2.65
CA ASN A 275 -4.49 -19.24 -3.57
C ASN A 275 -4.32 -17.72 -3.59
N GLU A 276 -3.87 -17.13 -2.47
CA GLU A 276 -3.61 -15.70 -2.36
C GLU A 276 -2.22 -15.30 -2.85
N LEU A 277 -1.36 -16.26 -3.22
CA LEU A 277 -0.11 -15.92 -3.90
C LEU A 277 -0.41 -15.45 -5.33
N PRO A 278 0.15 -14.31 -5.77
CA PRO A 278 0.03 -13.90 -7.15
C PRO A 278 0.84 -14.83 -8.04
N PRO A 279 0.48 -15.00 -9.33
CA PRO A 279 1.37 -15.66 -10.30
C PRO A 279 2.74 -14.98 -10.32
N ALA A 280 3.81 -15.77 -10.51
CA ALA A 280 5.19 -15.27 -10.37
C ALA A 280 5.60 -14.23 -11.44
N ASP A 281 4.92 -14.24 -12.56
CA ASP A 281 5.10 -13.34 -13.70
C ASP A 281 4.34 -12.02 -13.60
N VAL A 282 3.48 -11.86 -12.59
CA VAL A 282 2.72 -10.63 -12.39
C VAL A 282 3.62 -9.58 -11.71
N THR A 283 3.78 -8.44 -12.38
CA THR A 283 4.61 -7.32 -11.89
C THR A 283 3.76 -6.09 -11.56
N ALA A 284 4.35 -5.17 -10.78
CA ALA A 284 3.73 -3.88 -10.52
C ALA A 284 3.53 -3.07 -11.82
N GLU A 285 4.50 -3.11 -12.74
CA GLU A 285 4.43 -2.41 -14.01
C GLU A 285 3.22 -2.86 -14.84
N GLN A 286 3.02 -4.17 -14.99
CA GLN A 286 1.85 -4.72 -15.70
C GLN A 286 0.53 -4.29 -15.06
N ARG A 287 0.50 -4.15 -13.73
CA ARG A 287 -0.72 -3.74 -13.00
C ARG A 287 -0.97 -2.24 -13.06
N CYS A 288 0.07 -1.43 -13.18
CA CYS A 288 0.00 0.02 -13.36
C CYS A 288 -0.48 0.45 -14.77
N ASN A 289 -0.24 -0.39 -15.77
CA ASN A 289 -0.52 -0.11 -17.19
C ASN A 289 -1.86 -0.70 -17.69
N ARG A 290 -2.73 -1.11 -16.80
CA ARG A 290 -4.07 -1.63 -17.13
C ARG A 290 -5.09 -0.55 -17.39
#